data_dda030881f0c89bc749f83a5d520422f
#
_entry.id   dda030881f0c89bc749f83a5d520422f
#
_cell.length_a   1.000
_cell.length_b   1.000
_cell.length_c   1.000
_cell.angle_alpha   90.00
_cell.angle_beta   90.00
_cell.angle_gamma   90.00
#
_symmetry.space_group_name_H-M   'P 1'
#
loop_
_entity.id
_entity.type
_entity.pdbx_description
1 polymer ?
#
loop_
_entity_poly.entity_id
_entity_poly.type
_entity_poly.pdbx_seq_one_letter_code
_entity_poly.pdbx_strand_id
1 'polypeptide(L)'
;MFFFGIEHEVAFLNHEGKFADFSCTKFADFQQIVDKLPLYPHDYPQLRVGDAGIKKKRWYIEGFERFADSEAVIDCVAKGIEIRTTINSTIQGAIDELTASFYLLRETAASFGFSPVLISFNPYTCVFEPQPPLNDFELRQLQAYPDEQTAHIYMVSYGPDLNISIADLPIENVIDIGKKLTYYSPFIVPFSYSSPFYNGSLWEGLSVRTFIRTGKRSATLVFVENQEHLIKSVPSLTKIARIPAEVGRIEFKACDSCDNFSIYAGLLALLKGLALDKTLEGRAIVPDTTLHQISAKAGFDHDDIFLNATKVLQAAENALENDPDIKFLAPLKDILANRKTKSHQLIEMFENLGSIEETIKRTYV
;
A
#
# COMPACT_ATOMS: atom_id res chain seq x y z
N MET A 1 18.40 6.91 -14.45
CA MET A 1 18.52 5.68 -13.64
C MET A 1 17.27 5.58 -12.76
N PHE A 2 16.62 4.40 -12.66
CA PHE A 2 15.48 4.16 -11.76
C PHE A 2 15.94 3.71 -10.38
N PHE A 3 15.14 4.05 -9.36
CA PHE A 3 15.25 3.54 -8.01
C PHE A 3 13.88 3.06 -7.53
N PHE A 4 13.89 2.08 -6.63
CA PHE A 4 12.70 1.36 -6.17
C PHE A 4 12.69 1.25 -4.65
N GLY A 5 11.50 1.27 -4.07
CA GLY A 5 11.24 1.01 -2.67
C GLY A 5 9.84 0.46 -2.46
N ILE A 6 9.64 -0.26 -1.37
CA ILE A 6 8.35 -0.84 -0.99
C ILE A 6 8.10 -0.55 0.49
N GLU A 7 6.89 -0.06 0.78
CA GLU A 7 6.34 -0.04 2.12
C GLU A 7 5.23 -1.10 2.14
N HIS A 8 5.27 -2.04 3.07
CA HIS A 8 4.33 -3.18 3.14
C HIS A 8 3.72 -3.28 4.52
N GLU A 9 2.43 -3.00 4.62
CA GLU A 9 1.67 -3.09 5.85
C GLU A 9 1.28 -4.54 6.15
N VAL A 10 1.59 -5.02 7.36
CA VAL A 10 1.36 -6.39 7.81
C VAL A 10 0.29 -6.40 8.88
N ALA A 11 -0.77 -7.19 8.65
CA ALA A 11 -1.77 -7.55 9.64
C ALA A 11 -1.43 -8.87 10.32
N PHE A 12 -2.04 -9.15 11.48
CA PHE A 12 -1.73 -10.31 12.29
C PHE A 12 -2.97 -11.04 12.79
N LEU A 13 -2.82 -12.33 13.07
CA LEU A 13 -3.63 -13.04 14.06
C LEU A 13 -2.87 -13.06 15.40
N ASN A 14 -3.62 -12.98 16.51
CA ASN A 14 -3.06 -13.13 17.85
C ASN A 14 -2.91 -14.61 18.23
N HIS A 15 -2.41 -14.90 19.46
CA HIS A 15 -2.20 -16.25 19.99
C HIS A 15 -3.48 -17.10 20.07
N GLU A 16 -4.66 -16.48 20.09
CA GLU A 16 -5.96 -17.18 20.04
C GLU A 16 -6.42 -17.46 18.58
N GLY A 17 -5.62 -17.07 17.60
CA GLY A 17 -5.96 -17.17 16.17
C GLY A 17 -7.02 -16.17 15.73
N LYS A 18 -7.27 -15.10 16.50
CA LYS A 18 -8.20 -14.02 16.16
C LYS A 18 -7.48 -12.89 15.46
N PHE A 19 -8.21 -12.20 14.56
CA PHE A 19 -7.68 -11.04 13.88
C PHE A 19 -7.28 -9.95 14.89
N ALA A 20 -6.02 -9.50 14.82
CA ALA A 20 -5.44 -8.53 15.73
C ALA A 20 -5.51 -7.15 15.09
N ASP A 21 -6.50 -6.35 15.49
CA ASP A 21 -6.67 -4.97 15.05
C ASP A 21 -6.62 -3.98 16.23
N PHE A 22 -6.83 -2.72 15.93
CA PHE A 22 -6.82 -1.62 16.91
C PHE A 22 -7.89 -1.75 18.01
N SER A 23 -8.88 -2.64 17.89
CA SER A 23 -9.90 -2.88 18.91
C SER A 23 -9.42 -3.82 20.02
N CYS A 24 -8.43 -4.67 19.75
CA CYS A 24 -7.96 -5.69 20.67
C CYS A 24 -6.45 -5.71 20.87
N THR A 25 -5.67 -4.88 20.14
CA THR A 25 -4.20 -4.84 20.20
C THR A 25 -3.72 -3.47 20.67
N LYS A 26 -2.77 -3.47 21.59
CA LYS A 26 -2.16 -2.23 22.10
C LYS A 26 -0.86 -1.94 21.38
N PHE A 27 -0.45 -0.68 21.36
CA PHE A 27 0.88 -0.27 20.85
C PHE A 27 2.02 -1.10 21.47
N ALA A 28 1.96 -1.34 22.78
CA ALA A 28 2.97 -2.12 23.50
C ALA A 28 3.12 -3.57 22.98
N ASP A 29 2.07 -4.16 22.41
CA ASP A 29 2.10 -5.53 21.88
C ASP A 29 2.98 -5.58 20.61
N PHE A 30 2.89 -4.59 19.74
CA PHE A 30 3.76 -4.48 18.58
C PHE A 30 5.13 -3.91 18.94
N GLN A 31 5.22 -3.02 19.93
CA GLN A 31 6.47 -2.44 20.38
C GLN A 31 7.46 -3.52 20.85
N GLN A 32 7.02 -4.51 21.60
CA GLN A 32 7.90 -5.59 22.05
C GLN A 32 8.43 -6.45 20.90
N ILE A 33 7.67 -6.60 19.79
CA ILE A 33 8.13 -7.26 18.58
C ILE A 33 9.20 -6.41 17.90
N VAL A 34 8.90 -5.12 17.65
CA VAL A 34 9.81 -4.19 16.97
C VAL A 34 11.11 -4.00 17.76
N ASP A 35 11.07 -4.00 19.10
CA ASP A 35 12.26 -3.88 19.94
C ASP A 35 13.23 -5.05 19.84
N LYS A 36 12.75 -6.23 19.43
CA LYS A 36 13.62 -7.40 19.17
C LYS A 36 14.20 -7.42 17.77
N LEU A 37 13.61 -6.67 16.83
CA LEU A 37 14.13 -6.58 15.47
C LEU A 37 15.42 -5.75 15.42
N PRO A 38 16.35 -6.06 14.49
CA PRO A 38 17.62 -5.35 14.41
C PRO A 38 17.45 -3.89 13.99
N LEU A 39 18.42 -3.08 14.36
CA LEU A 39 18.54 -1.70 13.92
C LEU A 39 19.67 -1.61 12.90
N TYR A 40 19.38 -1.09 11.71
CA TYR A 40 20.36 -0.92 10.66
C TYR A 40 20.73 0.58 10.51
N PRO A 41 21.96 0.98 10.88
CA PRO A 41 22.36 2.39 10.81
C PRO A 41 22.24 3.00 9.41
N HIS A 42 22.42 2.20 8.35
CA HIS A 42 22.33 2.66 6.96
C HIS A 42 20.89 3.01 6.52
N ASP A 43 19.86 2.60 7.27
CA ASP A 43 18.48 2.96 6.99
C ASP A 43 18.18 4.44 7.32
N TYR A 44 18.90 5.03 8.27
CA TYR A 44 18.58 6.34 8.85
C TYR A 44 18.54 7.52 7.87
N PRO A 45 19.45 7.66 6.89
CA PRO A 45 19.39 8.78 5.96
C PRO A 45 18.27 8.66 4.93
N GLN A 46 17.72 7.47 4.74
CA GLN A 46 16.78 7.16 3.64
C GLN A 46 15.34 7.04 4.11
N LEU A 47 15.10 6.68 5.36
CA LEU A 47 13.77 6.43 5.91
C LEU A 47 13.40 7.45 6.99
N ARG A 48 12.14 7.90 6.97
CA ARG A 48 11.60 8.79 8.00
C ARG A 48 11.26 8.00 9.28
N VAL A 49 11.58 8.56 10.42
CA VAL A 49 11.12 8.07 11.73
C VAL A 49 9.73 8.63 12.00
N GLY A 50 8.81 7.83 12.53
CA GLY A 50 7.49 8.29 12.98
C GLY A 50 7.57 9.12 14.25
N ASP A 51 6.51 9.87 14.52
CA ASP A 51 6.46 10.84 15.61
C ASP A 51 6.13 10.20 16.98
N ALA A 52 5.49 9.02 17.01
CA ALA A 52 5.18 8.28 18.24
C ALA A 52 6.41 7.63 18.94
N GLY A 53 7.61 8.11 18.67
CA GLY A 53 8.85 7.60 19.25
C GLY A 53 9.31 6.26 18.67
N ILE A 54 8.80 5.89 17.52
CA ILE A 54 9.17 4.69 16.80
C ILE A 54 10.62 4.79 16.34
N LYS A 55 11.49 3.96 16.91
CA LYS A 55 12.95 4.11 16.80
C LYS A 55 13.56 3.35 15.64
N LYS A 56 12.87 2.29 15.17
CA LYS A 56 13.40 1.41 14.12
C LYS A 56 12.72 1.70 12.81
N LYS A 57 13.46 2.21 11.84
CA LYS A 57 12.91 2.74 10.59
C LYS A 57 12.42 1.66 9.63
N ARG A 58 13.08 0.50 9.60
CA ARG A 58 12.72 -0.60 8.71
C ARG A 58 11.37 -1.23 9.09
N TRP A 59 11.10 -1.34 10.38
CA TRP A 59 9.83 -1.81 10.93
C TRP A 59 9.19 -0.68 11.71
N TYR A 60 8.03 -0.28 11.25
CA TYR A 60 7.27 0.86 11.76
C TYR A 60 5.94 0.34 12.31
N ILE A 61 5.56 0.78 13.52
CA ILE A 61 4.24 0.45 14.05
C ILE A 61 3.23 1.40 13.42
N GLU A 62 2.39 0.87 12.54
CA GLU A 62 1.31 1.61 11.91
C GLU A 62 0.14 1.79 12.86
N GLY A 63 -0.37 3.03 12.95
CA GLY A 63 -1.48 3.35 13.81
C GLY A 63 -1.89 4.81 13.73
N PHE A 64 -2.91 5.16 14.51
CA PHE A 64 -3.40 6.51 14.64
C PHE A 64 -2.74 7.19 15.83
N GLU A 65 -1.88 8.16 15.56
CA GLU A 65 -1.19 8.96 16.60
C GLU A 65 -2.17 9.90 17.31
N ARG A 66 -2.07 9.94 18.62
CA ARG A 66 -2.84 10.84 19.48
C ARG A 66 -1.92 11.92 20.05
N PHE A 67 -2.43 13.13 20.09
CA PHE A 67 -1.67 14.31 20.51
C PHE A 67 -2.29 14.95 21.74
N ALA A 68 -1.46 15.53 22.62
CA ALA A 68 -1.90 16.45 23.64
C ALA A 68 -2.19 17.84 23.03
N ASP A 69 -2.89 18.71 23.75
CA ASP A 69 -3.08 20.10 23.33
C ASP A 69 -1.76 20.88 23.19
N SER A 70 -0.68 20.38 23.80
CA SER A 70 0.70 20.86 23.65
C SER A 70 1.41 20.37 22.38
N GLU A 71 0.69 19.70 21.47
CA GLU A 71 1.20 19.13 20.20
C GLU A 71 2.14 17.92 20.37
N ALA A 72 2.39 17.49 21.62
CA ALA A 72 3.20 16.31 21.88
C ALA A 72 2.40 15.04 21.59
N VAL A 73 3.04 14.05 20.94
CA VAL A 73 2.47 12.71 20.79
C VAL A 73 2.38 12.03 22.15
N ILE A 74 1.20 11.56 22.51
CA ILE A 74 0.91 10.93 23.82
C ILE A 74 0.53 9.46 23.72
N ASP A 75 0.05 9.02 22.56
CA ASP A 75 -0.38 7.64 22.33
C ASP A 75 -0.37 7.30 20.85
N CYS A 76 -0.47 6.02 20.52
CA CYS A 76 -0.69 5.52 19.16
C CYS A 76 -1.62 4.31 19.21
N VAL A 77 -2.78 4.43 18.57
CA VAL A 77 -3.71 3.32 18.38
C VAL A 77 -3.21 2.46 17.24
N ALA A 78 -2.56 1.36 17.56
CA ALA A 78 -1.85 0.54 16.56
C ALA A 78 -2.78 -0.36 15.75
N LYS A 79 -2.52 -0.51 14.43
CA LYS A 79 -3.24 -1.44 13.55
C LYS A 79 -2.38 -2.63 13.09
N GLY A 80 -1.05 -2.47 13.07
CA GLY A 80 -0.12 -3.48 12.55
C GLY A 80 1.32 -2.97 12.50
N ILE A 81 2.16 -3.64 11.73
CA ILE A 81 3.56 -3.28 11.51
C ILE A 81 3.78 -3.09 10.01
N GLU A 82 4.36 -1.97 9.63
CA GLU A 82 4.80 -1.70 8.26
C GLU A 82 6.29 -2.05 8.09
N ILE A 83 6.61 -2.73 7.01
CA ILE A 83 7.99 -2.99 6.59
C ILE A 83 8.35 -1.97 5.50
N ARG A 84 9.47 -1.29 5.66
CA ARG A 84 10.01 -0.32 4.69
C ARG A 84 11.34 -0.82 4.15
N THR A 85 11.46 -0.90 2.83
CA THR A 85 12.77 -1.10 2.22
C THR A 85 13.52 0.22 2.12
N THR A 86 14.83 0.14 2.00
CA THR A 86 15.65 1.28 1.61
C THR A 86 15.50 1.57 0.11
N ILE A 87 16.17 2.61 -0.38
CA ILE A 87 16.23 2.93 -1.81
C ILE A 87 17.12 1.91 -2.51
N ASN A 88 16.55 1.15 -3.42
CA ASN A 88 17.23 0.11 -4.19
C ASN A 88 17.38 0.52 -5.66
N SER A 89 18.53 0.25 -6.27
CA SER A 89 18.79 0.51 -7.68
C SER A 89 18.18 -0.53 -8.63
N THR A 90 17.64 -1.62 -8.09
CA THR A 90 17.00 -2.71 -8.85
C THR A 90 15.70 -3.16 -8.19
N ILE A 91 14.76 -3.61 -9.00
CA ILE A 91 13.52 -4.24 -8.50
C ILE A 91 13.85 -5.47 -7.64
N GLN A 92 14.77 -6.33 -8.09
CA GLN A 92 15.17 -7.52 -7.34
C GLN A 92 15.71 -7.17 -5.94
N GLY A 93 16.55 -6.12 -5.83
CA GLY A 93 17.09 -5.69 -4.55
C GLY A 93 15.98 -5.25 -3.57
N ALA A 94 14.98 -4.51 -4.03
CA ALA A 94 13.84 -4.12 -3.19
C ALA A 94 13.02 -5.33 -2.73
N ILE A 95 12.81 -6.32 -3.61
CA ILE A 95 12.09 -7.57 -3.28
C ILE A 95 12.90 -8.44 -2.31
N ASP A 96 14.20 -8.58 -2.50
CA ASP A 96 15.06 -9.37 -1.62
C ASP A 96 15.09 -8.76 -0.20
N GLU A 97 15.20 -7.44 -0.11
CA GLU A 97 15.18 -6.72 1.16
C GLU A 97 13.83 -6.83 1.87
N LEU A 98 12.70 -6.68 1.14
CA LEU A 98 11.36 -6.87 1.69
C LEU A 98 11.19 -8.30 2.19
N THR A 99 11.59 -9.29 1.39
CA THR A 99 11.46 -10.72 1.71
C THR A 99 12.23 -11.06 2.98
N ALA A 100 13.50 -10.66 3.07
CA ALA A 100 14.32 -10.89 4.26
C ALA A 100 13.72 -10.21 5.51
N SER A 101 13.24 -8.97 5.35
CA SER A 101 12.63 -8.20 6.45
C SER A 101 11.31 -8.82 6.90
N PHE A 102 10.51 -9.35 5.98
CA PHE A 102 9.25 -10.03 6.29
C PHE A 102 9.47 -11.34 7.05
N TYR A 103 10.41 -12.18 6.60
CA TYR A 103 10.72 -13.42 7.32
C TYR A 103 11.21 -13.16 8.73
N LEU A 104 12.07 -12.17 8.92
CA LEU A 104 12.55 -11.80 10.25
C LEU A 104 11.42 -11.27 11.15
N LEU A 105 10.50 -10.46 10.60
CA LEU A 105 9.30 -10.03 11.31
C LEU A 105 8.44 -11.23 11.69
N ARG A 106 8.19 -12.17 10.78
CA ARG A 106 7.36 -13.37 11.01
C ARG A 106 7.91 -14.24 12.15
N GLU A 107 9.21 -14.53 12.12
CA GLU A 107 9.88 -15.32 13.17
C GLU A 107 9.84 -14.60 14.53
N THR A 108 10.10 -13.29 14.52
CA THR A 108 10.07 -12.50 15.75
C THR A 108 8.67 -12.41 16.32
N ALA A 109 7.66 -12.09 15.51
CA ALA A 109 6.27 -11.99 15.93
C ALA A 109 5.72 -13.30 16.50
N ALA A 110 6.10 -14.44 15.92
CA ALA A 110 5.71 -15.77 16.42
C ALA A 110 6.14 -16.01 17.88
N SER A 111 7.28 -15.47 18.30
CA SER A 111 7.76 -15.58 19.70
C SER A 111 6.90 -14.77 20.69
N PHE A 112 6.05 -13.87 20.20
CA PHE A 112 5.08 -13.09 20.98
C PHE A 112 3.63 -13.53 20.72
N GLY A 113 3.42 -14.66 20.01
CA GLY A 113 2.09 -15.20 19.75
C GLY A 113 1.34 -14.50 18.62
N PHE A 114 2.03 -13.77 17.74
CA PHE A 114 1.46 -13.13 16.57
C PHE A 114 1.88 -13.83 15.28
N SER A 115 0.92 -14.03 14.37
CA SER A 115 1.17 -14.63 13.06
C SER A 115 0.77 -13.64 11.95
N PRO A 116 1.69 -13.23 11.06
CA PRO A 116 1.35 -12.39 9.92
C PRO A 116 0.33 -13.06 9.01
N VAL A 117 -0.64 -12.28 8.52
CA VAL A 117 -1.65 -12.74 7.56
C VAL A 117 -1.84 -11.74 6.44
N LEU A 118 -2.18 -12.25 5.25
CA LEU A 118 -2.55 -11.40 4.14
C LEU A 118 -4.00 -10.96 4.29
N ILE A 119 -4.16 -9.67 4.41
CA ILE A 119 -5.44 -8.96 4.28
C ILE A 119 -5.17 -7.53 3.83
N SER A 120 -6.05 -6.95 3.04
CA SER A 120 -5.90 -5.56 2.61
C SER A 120 -6.98 -4.63 3.16
N PHE A 121 -7.98 -5.19 3.80
CA PHE A 121 -9.02 -4.45 4.52
C PHE A 121 -9.43 -5.23 5.77
N ASN A 122 -9.66 -4.53 6.88
CA ASN A 122 -10.08 -5.17 8.14
C ASN A 122 -11.39 -5.93 7.91
N PRO A 123 -11.39 -7.26 8.13
CA PRO A 123 -12.54 -8.07 7.78
C PRO A 123 -13.72 -7.91 8.75
N TYR A 124 -13.51 -7.33 9.94
CA TYR A 124 -14.50 -7.21 11.01
C TYR A 124 -14.82 -5.77 11.36
N THR A 125 -13.81 -4.98 11.70
CA THR A 125 -13.96 -3.59 12.14
C THR A 125 -13.78 -2.66 10.94
N CYS A 126 -14.87 -2.35 10.26
CA CYS A 126 -14.85 -1.63 8.97
C CYS A 126 -14.82 -0.11 9.11
N VAL A 127 -14.94 0.42 10.33
CA VAL A 127 -14.89 1.84 10.66
C VAL A 127 -13.99 2.06 11.87
N PHE A 128 -13.16 3.06 11.79
CA PHE A 128 -12.34 3.52 12.93
C PHE A 128 -12.86 4.86 13.44
N GLU A 129 -13.10 4.95 14.74
CA GLU A 129 -13.43 6.19 15.43
C GLU A 129 -12.48 6.36 16.62
N PRO A 130 -11.72 7.47 16.69
CA PRO A 130 -10.79 7.72 17.81
C PRO A 130 -11.51 7.76 19.16
N GLN A 131 -10.98 7.02 20.13
CA GLN A 131 -11.43 7.07 21.51
C GLN A 131 -10.25 7.41 22.44
N PRO A 132 -10.36 8.40 23.33
CA PRO A 132 -11.45 9.39 23.43
C PRO A 132 -11.59 10.25 22.16
N PRO A 133 -12.68 11.03 21.99
CA PRO A 133 -12.83 11.93 20.85
C PRO A 133 -11.62 12.84 20.64
N LEU A 134 -11.45 13.33 19.41
CA LEU A 134 -10.35 14.23 19.06
C LEU A 134 -10.41 15.52 19.90
N ASN A 135 -9.24 15.95 20.39
CA ASN A 135 -9.09 17.23 21.06
C ASN A 135 -9.00 18.41 20.06
N ASP A 136 -8.90 19.65 20.55
CA ASP A 136 -8.89 20.84 19.71
C ASP A 136 -7.67 20.92 18.77
N PHE A 137 -6.51 20.42 19.18
CA PHE A 137 -5.33 20.36 18.30
C PHE A 137 -5.55 19.35 17.17
N GLU A 138 -5.97 18.14 17.49
CA GLU A 138 -6.25 17.07 16.51
C GLU A 138 -7.34 17.48 15.51
N LEU A 139 -8.40 18.17 15.98
CA LEU A 139 -9.44 18.72 15.10
C LEU A 139 -8.89 19.79 14.14
N ARG A 140 -7.99 20.68 14.61
CA ARG A 140 -7.33 21.66 13.72
C ARG A 140 -6.47 20.98 12.67
N GLN A 141 -5.71 19.93 13.03
CA GLN A 141 -4.91 19.15 12.07
C GLN A 141 -5.80 18.48 11.00
N LEU A 142 -6.90 17.87 11.45
CA LEU A 142 -7.88 17.25 10.55
C LEU A 142 -8.46 18.26 9.53
N GLN A 143 -8.73 19.49 9.96
CA GLN A 143 -9.25 20.56 9.10
C GLN A 143 -8.19 21.13 8.15
N ALA A 144 -6.94 21.25 8.63
CA ALA A 144 -5.84 21.83 7.86
C ALA A 144 -5.35 20.93 6.73
N TYR A 145 -5.44 19.60 6.91
CA TYR A 145 -4.88 18.61 5.98
C TYR A 145 -5.98 17.71 5.43
N PRO A 146 -6.38 17.87 4.15
CA PRO A 146 -7.44 17.07 3.54
C PRO A 146 -7.21 15.55 3.61
N ASP A 147 -5.95 15.10 3.54
CA ASP A 147 -5.60 13.68 3.65
C ASP A 147 -5.90 13.13 5.05
N GLU A 148 -5.82 13.94 6.10
CA GLU A 148 -6.15 13.54 7.47
C GLU A 148 -7.65 13.35 7.67
N GLN A 149 -8.50 14.04 6.91
CA GLN A 149 -9.96 13.86 6.95
C GLN A 149 -10.40 12.44 6.60
N THR A 150 -9.53 11.68 5.97
CA THR A 150 -9.76 10.28 5.60
C THR A 150 -8.85 9.29 6.35
N ALA A 151 -8.22 9.75 7.45
CA ALA A 151 -7.30 8.92 8.24
C ALA A 151 -7.99 7.65 8.80
N HIS A 152 -9.29 7.70 9.11
CA HIS A 152 -10.07 6.52 9.51
C HIS A 152 -10.01 5.39 8.48
N ILE A 153 -9.85 5.68 7.18
CA ILE A 153 -9.77 4.67 6.13
C ILE A 153 -8.45 3.90 6.20
N TYR A 154 -7.33 4.60 6.46
CA TYR A 154 -6.05 3.89 6.54
C TYR A 154 -5.99 2.97 7.76
N MET A 155 -6.70 3.29 8.84
CA MET A 155 -6.75 2.44 10.04
C MET A 155 -7.43 1.08 9.81
N VAL A 156 -8.32 1.00 8.84
CA VAL A 156 -9.02 -0.24 8.48
C VAL A 156 -8.47 -0.90 7.21
N SER A 157 -7.45 -0.29 6.58
CA SER A 157 -6.86 -0.82 5.34
C SER A 157 -5.38 -1.15 5.53
N TYR A 158 -4.92 -2.18 4.82
CA TYR A 158 -3.53 -2.62 4.76
C TYR A 158 -3.13 -2.70 3.30
N GLY A 159 -2.04 -2.07 2.91
CA GLY A 159 -1.64 -2.06 1.51
C GLY A 159 -0.18 -1.64 1.32
N PRO A 160 0.41 -1.99 0.18
CA PRO A 160 1.75 -1.54 -0.13
C PRO A 160 1.73 -0.11 -0.62
N ASP A 161 2.82 0.60 -0.37
CA ASP A 161 3.22 1.76 -1.14
C ASP A 161 4.39 1.33 -2.05
N LEU A 162 4.13 1.35 -3.37
CA LEU A 162 5.13 0.99 -4.37
C LEU A 162 5.81 2.27 -4.86
N ASN A 163 7.08 2.41 -4.53
CA ASN A 163 7.86 3.62 -4.74
C ASN A 163 8.77 3.48 -5.94
N ILE A 164 8.72 4.45 -6.86
CA ILE A 164 9.69 4.62 -7.94
C ILE A 164 10.21 6.06 -7.94
N SER A 165 11.48 6.23 -8.30
CA SER A 165 12.05 7.52 -8.62
C SER A 165 13.03 7.41 -9.78
N ILE A 166 13.26 8.53 -10.48
CA ILE A 166 14.10 8.59 -11.67
C ILE A 166 15.11 9.72 -11.46
N ALA A 167 16.40 9.34 -11.42
CA ALA A 167 17.47 10.33 -11.25
C ALA A 167 17.42 11.42 -12.33
N ASP A 168 17.66 12.65 -11.93
CA ASP A 168 17.82 13.82 -12.80
C ASP A 168 16.61 14.13 -13.70
N LEU A 169 15.42 13.57 -13.38
CA LEU A 169 14.20 13.88 -14.12
C LEU A 169 13.59 15.20 -13.60
N PRO A 170 13.29 16.17 -14.49
CA PRO A 170 12.60 17.42 -14.10
C PRO A 170 11.28 17.12 -13.36
N ILE A 171 10.97 17.91 -12.35
CA ILE A 171 9.82 17.65 -11.46
C ILE A 171 8.48 17.68 -12.22
N GLU A 172 8.37 18.49 -13.26
CA GLU A 172 7.18 18.54 -14.11
C GLU A 172 6.93 17.20 -14.82
N ASN A 173 8.01 16.52 -15.23
CA ASN A 173 7.93 15.20 -15.86
C ASN A 173 7.57 14.13 -14.83
N VAL A 174 8.09 14.24 -13.60
CA VAL A 174 7.71 13.35 -12.50
C VAL A 174 6.21 13.48 -12.18
N ILE A 175 5.71 14.72 -12.13
CA ILE A 175 4.28 15.02 -11.92
C ILE A 175 3.44 14.47 -13.09
N ASP A 176 3.93 14.59 -14.33
CA ASP A 176 3.23 14.03 -15.51
C ASP A 176 3.10 12.52 -15.44
N ILE A 177 4.17 11.81 -15.01
CA ILE A 177 4.12 10.38 -14.74
C ILE A 177 3.09 10.09 -13.65
N GLY A 178 3.08 10.85 -12.54
CA GLY A 178 2.08 10.71 -11.49
C GLY A 178 0.64 10.84 -11.98
N LYS A 179 0.38 11.81 -12.87
CA LYS A 179 -0.93 11.98 -13.53
C LYS A 179 -1.29 10.79 -14.42
N LYS A 180 -0.31 10.24 -15.14
CA LYS A 180 -0.49 9.05 -15.97
C LYS A 180 -0.86 7.84 -15.11
N LEU A 181 -0.09 7.56 -14.08
CA LEU A 181 -0.37 6.45 -13.16
C LEU A 181 -1.72 6.59 -12.45
N THR A 182 -2.13 7.81 -12.11
CA THR A 182 -3.45 8.10 -11.55
C THR A 182 -4.57 7.78 -12.54
N TYR A 183 -4.42 8.20 -13.82
CA TYR A 183 -5.41 7.90 -14.86
C TYR A 183 -5.60 6.40 -15.11
N TYR A 184 -4.48 5.65 -15.17
CA TYR A 184 -4.52 4.23 -15.45
C TYR A 184 -4.67 3.35 -14.21
N SER A 185 -4.74 3.94 -13.02
CA SER A 185 -4.84 3.18 -11.76
C SER A 185 -6.00 2.18 -11.69
N PRO A 186 -7.23 2.42 -12.23
CA PRO A 186 -8.31 1.44 -12.21
C PRO A 186 -7.98 0.13 -12.94
N PHE A 187 -7.03 0.17 -13.87
CA PHE A 187 -6.58 -0.96 -14.69
C PHE A 187 -5.33 -1.64 -14.14
N ILE A 188 -4.64 -0.99 -13.18
CA ILE A 188 -3.44 -1.50 -12.51
C ILE A 188 -3.82 -2.26 -11.23
N VAL A 189 -4.71 -1.69 -10.40
CA VAL A 189 -5.02 -2.25 -9.07
C VAL A 189 -5.57 -3.68 -9.07
N PRO A 190 -6.32 -4.16 -10.10
CA PRO A 190 -6.85 -5.53 -10.09
C PRO A 190 -5.78 -6.62 -10.02
N PHE A 191 -4.55 -6.35 -10.48
CA PHE A 191 -3.45 -7.29 -10.37
C PHE A 191 -3.12 -7.70 -8.93
N SER A 192 -3.52 -6.88 -7.95
CA SER A 192 -3.20 -7.07 -6.53
C SER A 192 -4.37 -7.49 -5.65
N TYR A 193 -5.60 -7.56 -6.17
CA TYR A 193 -6.80 -7.73 -5.33
C TYR A 193 -6.74 -8.92 -4.37
N SER A 194 -6.92 -8.62 -3.07
CA SER A 194 -6.82 -9.57 -1.95
C SER A 194 -7.70 -9.20 -0.75
N SER A 195 -8.76 -8.41 -0.94
CA SER A 195 -9.63 -7.97 0.18
C SER A 195 -11.12 -8.26 -0.06
N PRO A 196 -11.54 -9.55 -0.12
CA PRO A 196 -12.92 -9.94 -0.41
C PRO A 196 -13.82 -10.00 0.83
N PHE A 197 -13.35 -9.57 2.03
CA PHE A 197 -14.11 -9.68 3.28
C PHE A 197 -14.54 -8.32 3.81
N TYR A 198 -15.77 -8.25 4.32
CA TYR A 198 -16.35 -7.05 4.91
C TYR A 198 -17.35 -7.43 6.00
N ASN A 199 -17.24 -6.81 7.16
CA ASN A 199 -18.18 -6.98 8.27
C ASN A 199 -18.45 -8.46 8.63
N GLY A 200 -17.38 -9.26 8.72
CA GLY A 200 -17.42 -10.67 9.12
C GLY A 200 -17.92 -11.65 8.04
N SER A 201 -18.05 -11.22 6.80
CA SER A 201 -18.57 -12.04 5.69
C SER A 201 -17.87 -11.77 4.36
N LEU A 202 -18.15 -12.58 3.35
CA LEU A 202 -17.77 -12.25 1.97
C LEU A 202 -18.46 -10.97 1.53
N TRP A 203 -17.70 -10.12 0.85
CA TRP A 203 -18.22 -8.95 0.17
C TRP A 203 -18.58 -9.28 -1.29
N GLU A 204 -19.45 -8.48 -1.90
CA GLU A 204 -19.92 -8.63 -3.27
C GLU A 204 -18.91 -8.25 -4.37
N GLY A 205 -17.62 -8.41 -4.12
CA GLY A 205 -16.55 -8.04 -5.04
C GLY A 205 -15.19 -8.56 -4.59
N LEU A 206 -14.13 -8.05 -5.23
CA LEU A 206 -12.77 -8.54 -5.09
C LEU A 206 -11.88 -7.67 -4.19
N SER A 207 -12.18 -6.36 -4.06
CA SER A 207 -11.40 -5.45 -3.21
C SER A 207 -12.27 -4.43 -2.50
N VAL A 208 -12.61 -4.71 -1.24
CA VAL A 208 -13.24 -3.74 -0.33
C VAL A 208 -12.34 -2.52 -0.17
N ARG A 209 -11.00 -2.72 -0.04
CA ARG A 209 -10.04 -1.64 0.11
C ARG A 209 -10.12 -0.64 -1.05
N THR A 210 -10.06 -1.12 -2.28
CA THR A 210 -10.18 -0.24 -3.46
C THR A 210 -11.53 0.46 -3.47
N PHE A 211 -12.63 -0.23 -3.20
CA PHE A 211 -13.97 0.36 -3.19
C PHE A 211 -14.12 1.48 -2.16
N ILE A 212 -13.66 1.28 -0.93
CA ILE A 212 -13.77 2.26 0.16
C ILE A 212 -12.81 3.44 -0.03
N ARG A 213 -11.58 3.21 -0.55
CA ARG A 213 -10.60 4.26 -0.80
C ARG A 213 -10.95 5.19 -1.95
N THR A 214 -11.72 4.69 -2.90
CA THR A 214 -12.05 5.40 -4.15
C THR A 214 -12.66 6.77 -3.90
N GLY A 215 -12.10 7.80 -4.55
CA GLY A 215 -12.54 9.19 -4.41
C GLY A 215 -12.13 9.87 -3.09
N LYS A 216 -11.52 9.14 -2.14
CA LYS A 216 -11.15 9.64 -0.82
C LYS A 216 -9.63 9.62 -0.58
N ARG A 217 -8.93 8.67 -1.19
CA ARG A 217 -7.48 8.51 -1.05
C ARG A 217 -6.81 8.49 -2.41
N SER A 218 -5.62 9.06 -2.49
CA SER A 218 -4.81 9.10 -3.71
C SER A 218 -4.49 7.70 -4.23
N ALA A 219 -4.49 7.51 -5.54
CA ALA A 219 -3.90 6.34 -6.17
C ALA A 219 -2.38 6.48 -6.27
N THR A 220 -1.94 7.72 -6.60
CA THR A 220 -0.53 8.07 -6.73
C THR A 220 -0.25 9.35 -5.94
N LEU A 221 0.90 9.42 -5.26
CA LEU A 221 1.46 10.64 -4.70
C LEU A 221 2.81 10.93 -5.34
N VAL A 222 3.07 12.21 -5.63
CA VAL A 222 4.36 12.72 -6.08
C VAL A 222 4.91 13.65 -5.01
N PHE A 223 6.12 13.36 -4.54
CA PHE A 223 6.78 14.17 -3.53
C PHE A 223 7.58 15.29 -4.19
N VAL A 224 7.24 16.53 -3.84
CA VAL A 224 7.84 17.74 -4.41
C VAL A 224 8.60 18.51 -3.33
N GLU A 225 9.61 19.26 -3.74
CA GLU A 225 10.41 20.08 -2.83
C GLU A 225 9.72 21.41 -2.50
N ASN A 226 9.15 22.07 -3.51
CA ASN A 226 8.67 23.44 -3.41
C ASN A 226 7.13 23.53 -3.47
N GLN A 227 6.59 24.51 -2.75
CA GLN A 227 5.15 24.81 -2.68
C GLN A 227 4.53 25.13 -4.06
N GLU A 228 5.31 25.70 -4.99
CA GLU A 228 4.89 26.06 -6.35
C GLU A 228 4.51 24.82 -7.18
N HIS A 229 5.06 23.64 -6.86
CA HIS A 229 4.75 22.39 -7.54
C HIS A 229 3.53 21.65 -6.91
N LEU A 230 2.96 22.20 -5.83
CA LEU A 230 1.75 21.61 -5.25
C LEU A 230 0.54 21.81 -6.16
N ILE A 231 -0.11 20.70 -6.47
CA ILE A 231 -1.39 20.65 -7.18
C ILE A 231 -2.51 20.56 -6.16
N LYS A 232 -3.41 21.55 -6.14
CA LYS A 232 -4.59 21.53 -5.28
C LYS A 232 -5.61 20.52 -5.83
N SER A 233 -5.76 19.40 -5.18
CA SER A 233 -6.76 18.36 -5.49
C SER A 233 -7.16 17.59 -4.23
N VAL A 234 -8.33 16.96 -4.27
CA VAL A 234 -8.81 16.05 -3.23
C VAL A 234 -9.33 14.79 -3.92
N PRO A 235 -8.69 13.65 -3.67
CA PRO A 235 -7.46 13.46 -2.90
C PRO A 235 -6.22 14.10 -3.59
N SER A 236 -5.16 14.35 -2.80
CA SER A 236 -3.96 15.05 -3.28
C SER A 236 -3.14 14.20 -4.24
N LEU A 237 -2.66 14.80 -5.35
CA LEU A 237 -1.67 14.18 -6.24
C LEU A 237 -0.24 14.47 -5.80
N THR A 238 0.00 15.64 -5.22
CA THR A 238 1.34 16.08 -4.81
C THR A 238 1.41 16.36 -3.32
N LYS A 239 2.59 16.14 -2.73
CA LYS A 239 2.86 16.37 -1.30
C LYS A 239 4.28 16.92 -1.13
N ILE A 240 4.49 17.82 -0.17
CA ILE A 240 5.84 18.29 0.16
C ILE A 240 6.64 17.14 0.77
N ALA A 241 7.85 16.92 0.25
CA ALA A 241 8.81 15.97 0.79
C ALA A 241 9.25 16.41 2.21
N ARG A 242 9.36 15.47 3.13
CA ARG A 242 9.77 15.74 4.52
C ARG A 242 11.27 15.56 4.73
N ILE A 243 11.89 14.78 3.85
CA ILE A 243 13.35 14.55 3.82
C ILE A 243 13.84 14.61 2.37
N PRO A 244 15.10 14.97 2.13
CA PRO A 244 15.66 15.08 0.76
C PRO A 244 15.51 13.80 -0.07
N ALA A 245 15.58 12.62 0.55
CA ALA A 245 15.45 11.33 -0.12
C ALA A 245 14.04 11.06 -0.70
N GLU A 246 13.02 11.85 -0.31
CA GLU A 246 11.67 11.74 -0.85
C GLU A 246 11.45 12.59 -2.11
N VAL A 247 12.28 13.60 -2.36
CA VAL A 247 12.08 14.52 -3.50
C VAL A 247 12.14 13.76 -4.82
N GLY A 248 11.12 13.93 -5.66
CA GLY A 248 10.99 13.23 -6.94
C GLY A 248 10.49 11.78 -6.84
N ARG A 249 10.14 11.30 -5.65
CA ARG A 249 9.53 9.98 -5.44
C ARG A 249 8.08 10.00 -5.94
N ILE A 250 7.73 8.96 -6.67
CA ILE A 250 6.35 8.62 -7.04
C ILE A 250 5.96 7.40 -6.21
N GLU A 251 4.90 7.54 -5.43
CA GLU A 251 4.37 6.52 -4.54
C GLU A 251 3.01 6.05 -5.04
N PHE A 252 2.92 4.83 -5.54
CA PHE A 252 1.67 4.22 -5.97
C PHE A 252 1.03 3.46 -4.80
N LYS A 253 -0.08 4.00 -4.28
CA LYS A 253 -0.71 3.60 -3.00
C LYS A 253 -2.00 2.79 -3.16
N ALA A 254 -2.43 2.51 -4.37
CA ALA A 254 -3.79 1.99 -4.60
C ALA A 254 -3.87 0.46 -4.56
N CYS A 255 -2.74 -0.26 -4.62
CA CYS A 255 -2.70 -1.72 -4.65
C CYS A 255 -3.13 -2.35 -3.31
N ASP A 256 -3.77 -3.50 -3.39
CA ASP A 256 -3.93 -4.40 -2.26
C ASP A 256 -2.61 -5.11 -1.93
N SER A 257 -2.47 -5.63 -0.72
CA SER A 257 -1.31 -6.42 -0.28
C SER A 257 -1.23 -7.75 -1.01
N CYS A 258 -0.01 -8.23 -1.26
CA CYS A 258 0.25 -9.52 -1.90
C CYS A 258 1.05 -10.43 -0.96
N ASP A 259 0.70 -11.71 -0.93
CA ASP A 259 1.45 -12.76 -0.23
C ASP A 259 2.66 -13.26 -1.02
N ASN A 260 2.59 -13.13 -2.33
CA ASN A 260 3.70 -13.44 -3.24
C ASN A 260 4.34 -12.13 -3.72
N PHE A 261 5.53 -11.81 -3.21
CA PHE A 261 6.23 -10.57 -3.55
C PHE A 261 6.69 -10.50 -5.01
N SER A 262 6.60 -11.60 -5.79
CA SER A 262 6.79 -11.53 -7.25
C SER A 262 5.73 -10.66 -7.94
N ILE A 263 4.54 -10.51 -7.34
CA ILE A 263 3.51 -9.59 -7.83
C ILE A 263 3.97 -8.14 -7.65
N TYR A 264 4.61 -7.80 -6.51
CA TYR A 264 5.19 -6.47 -6.33
C TYR A 264 6.31 -6.19 -7.31
N ALA A 265 7.16 -7.19 -7.60
CA ALA A 265 8.16 -7.06 -8.67
C ALA A 265 7.52 -6.74 -10.02
N GLY A 266 6.43 -7.46 -10.34
CA GLY A 266 5.64 -7.22 -11.55
C GLY A 266 5.02 -5.82 -11.58
N LEU A 267 4.43 -5.38 -10.47
CA LEU A 267 3.84 -4.05 -10.36
C LEU A 267 4.90 -2.93 -10.48
N LEU A 268 6.07 -3.08 -9.83
CA LEU A 268 7.17 -2.12 -9.99
C LEU A 268 7.68 -2.07 -11.43
N ALA A 269 7.78 -3.23 -12.12
CA ALA A 269 8.14 -3.28 -13.54
C ALA A 269 7.05 -2.62 -14.41
N LEU A 270 5.77 -2.85 -14.09
CA LEU A 270 4.65 -2.19 -14.77
C LEU A 270 4.72 -0.67 -14.60
N LEU A 271 4.91 -0.17 -13.38
CA LEU A 271 5.05 1.27 -13.11
C LEU A 271 6.27 1.87 -13.83
N LYS A 272 7.42 1.17 -13.85
CA LYS A 272 8.61 1.56 -14.62
C LYS A 272 8.31 1.63 -16.12
N GLY A 273 7.68 0.60 -16.67
CA GLY A 273 7.30 0.55 -18.07
C GLY A 273 6.35 1.69 -18.45
N LEU A 274 5.34 1.97 -17.62
CA LEU A 274 4.42 3.09 -17.83
C LEU A 274 5.11 4.47 -17.73
N ALA A 275 6.10 4.62 -16.86
CA ALA A 275 6.90 5.84 -16.78
C ALA A 275 7.73 6.07 -18.05
N LEU A 276 8.19 5.01 -18.70
CA LEU A 276 8.96 5.05 -19.95
C LEU A 276 8.07 5.15 -21.21
N ASP A 277 6.87 4.59 -21.15
CA ASP A 277 5.94 4.55 -22.28
C ASP A 277 5.49 5.95 -22.70
N LYS A 278 5.41 6.16 -24.02
CA LYS A 278 4.99 7.41 -24.67
C LYS A 278 3.69 7.27 -25.46
N THR A 279 3.09 6.09 -25.48
CA THR A 279 1.92 5.79 -26.32
C THR A 279 0.59 6.01 -25.59
N LEU A 280 0.58 5.87 -24.28
CA LEU A 280 -0.59 6.07 -23.44
C LEU A 280 -0.70 7.55 -23.01
N GLU A 281 -1.70 8.26 -23.53
CA GLU A 281 -1.86 9.71 -23.38
C GLU A 281 -2.68 10.13 -22.15
N GLY A 282 -3.41 9.20 -21.51
CA GLY A 282 -4.31 9.50 -20.38
C GLY A 282 -3.59 10.15 -19.20
N ARG A 283 -4.15 11.26 -18.70
CA ARG A 283 -3.65 12.00 -17.54
C ARG A 283 -4.80 12.42 -16.64
N ALA A 284 -4.66 12.20 -15.32
CA ALA A 284 -5.64 12.62 -14.33
C ALA A 284 -4.95 13.11 -13.06
N ILE A 285 -5.55 14.10 -12.40
CA ILE A 285 -5.08 14.60 -11.09
C ILE A 285 -5.70 13.77 -9.96
N VAL A 286 -6.94 13.30 -10.17
CA VAL A 286 -7.67 12.43 -9.23
C VAL A 286 -8.09 11.15 -9.93
N PRO A 287 -8.14 10.01 -9.21
CA PRO A 287 -8.57 8.74 -9.80
C PRO A 287 -10.03 8.78 -10.25
N ASP A 288 -10.35 8.05 -11.32
CA ASP A 288 -11.74 7.86 -11.74
C ASP A 288 -12.48 6.97 -10.74
N THR A 289 -13.44 7.58 -10.03
CA THR A 289 -14.20 6.91 -8.98
C THR A 289 -15.06 5.76 -9.51
N THR A 290 -15.72 5.96 -10.65
CA THR A 290 -16.62 4.96 -11.24
C THR A 290 -15.83 3.74 -11.72
N LEU A 291 -14.74 3.96 -12.46
CA LEU A 291 -13.91 2.87 -12.94
C LEU A 291 -13.24 2.08 -11.79
N HIS A 292 -12.80 2.76 -10.73
CA HIS A 292 -12.28 2.07 -9.54
C HIS A 292 -13.35 1.21 -8.85
N GLN A 293 -14.60 1.69 -8.74
CA GLN A 293 -15.68 0.92 -8.13
C GLN A 293 -16.06 -0.30 -8.98
N ILE A 294 -16.15 -0.15 -10.30
CA ILE A 294 -16.35 -1.25 -11.23
C ILE A 294 -15.22 -2.27 -11.12
N SER A 295 -13.98 -1.79 -11.14
CA SER A 295 -12.79 -2.62 -10.99
C SER A 295 -12.79 -3.39 -9.67
N ALA A 296 -13.09 -2.72 -8.54
CA ALA A 296 -13.15 -3.35 -7.22
C ALA A 296 -14.17 -4.49 -7.13
N LYS A 297 -15.29 -4.37 -7.81
CA LYS A 297 -16.35 -5.40 -7.83
C LYS A 297 -16.02 -6.54 -8.77
N ALA A 298 -15.68 -6.26 -10.01
CA ALA A 298 -15.60 -7.26 -11.06
C ALA A 298 -14.17 -7.61 -11.52
N GLY A 299 -13.17 -6.79 -11.19
CA GLY A 299 -11.79 -7.02 -11.65
C GLY A 299 -11.71 -7.20 -13.16
N PHE A 300 -10.99 -8.23 -13.58
CA PHE A 300 -10.82 -8.58 -15.00
C PHE A 300 -12.03 -9.29 -15.63
N ASP A 301 -13.09 -9.58 -14.91
CA ASP A 301 -14.32 -10.10 -15.47
C ASP A 301 -15.16 -9.00 -16.15
N HIS A 302 -14.87 -7.72 -15.86
CA HIS A 302 -15.44 -6.59 -16.59
C HIS A 302 -14.61 -6.30 -17.84
N ASP A 303 -15.24 -6.34 -19.03
CA ASP A 303 -14.54 -6.24 -20.31
C ASP A 303 -13.72 -4.95 -20.47
N ASP A 304 -14.24 -3.78 -20.07
CA ASP A 304 -13.49 -2.53 -20.17
C ASP A 304 -12.25 -2.52 -19.26
N ILE A 305 -12.36 -3.10 -18.06
CA ILE A 305 -11.21 -3.22 -17.15
C ILE A 305 -10.17 -4.17 -17.75
N PHE A 306 -10.60 -5.32 -18.24
CA PHE A 306 -9.72 -6.30 -18.89
C PHE A 306 -9.02 -5.74 -20.12
N LEU A 307 -9.76 -5.13 -21.04
CA LEU A 307 -9.22 -4.58 -22.28
C LEU A 307 -8.20 -3.44 -22.01
N ASN A 308 -8.51 -2.55 -21.07
CA ASN A 308 -7.59 -1.46 -20.73
C ASN A 308 -6.40 -1.95 -19.91
N ALA A 309 -6.56 -2.92 -19.00
CA ALA A 309 -5.44 -3.56 -18.31
C ALA A 309 -4.49 -4.27 -19.31
N THR A 310 -5.05 -4.91 -20.35
CA THR A 310 -4.26 -5.50 -21.44
C THR A 310 -3.44 -4.44 -22.18
N LYS A 311 -4.04 -3.28 -22.52
CA LYS A 311 -3.32 -2.18 -23.17
C LYS A 311 -2.21 -1.61 -22.28
N VAL A 312 -2.50 -1.45 -20.98
CA VAL A 312 -1.55 -0.94 -19.98
C VAL A 312 -0.35 -1.88 -19.84
N LEU A 313 -0.61 -3.19 -19.73
CA LEU A 313 0.45 -4.20 -19.62
C LEU A 313 1.28 -4.28 -20.90
N GLN A 314 0.64 -4.25 -22.07
CA GLN A 314 1.32 -4.25 -23.36
C GLN A 314 2.18 -3.02 -23.59
N ALA A 315 1.70 -1.82 -23.21
CA ALA A 315 2.47 -0.58 -23.30
C ALA A 315 3.74 -0.63 -22.42
N ALA A 316 3.60 -1.15 -21.19
CA ALA A 316 4.75 -1.35 -20.31
C ALA A 316 5.72 -2.39 -20.85
N GLU A 317 5.23 -3.50 -21.41
CA GLU A 317 6.06 -4.53 -22.03
C GLU A 317 6.85 -3.98 -23.21
N ASN A 318 6.21 -3.24 -24.11
CA ASN A 318 6.86 -2.60 -25.25
C ASN A 318 7.93 -1.58 -24.80
N ALA A 319 7.63 -0.78 -23.77
CA ALA A 319 8.58 0.17 -23.22
C ALA A 319 9.80 -0.50 -22.54
N LEU A 320 9.66 -1.73 -22.09
CA LEU A 320 10.70 -2.54 -21.46
C LEU A 320 11.33 -3.58 -22.39
N GLU A 321 11.07 -3.57 -23.71
CA GLU A 321 11.51 -4.60 -24.65
C GLU A 321 13.00 -4.95 -24.53
N ASN A 322 13.85 -3.95 -24.29
CA ASN A 322 15.31 -4.13 -24.13
C ASN A 322 15.77 -3.93 -22.67
N ASP A 323 14.86 -3.92 -21.73
CA ASP A 323 15.15 -3.72 -20.30
C ASP A 323 15.12 -5.05 -19.55
N PRO A 324 16.12 -5.36 -18.69
CA PRO A 324 16.17 -6.63 -17.96
C PRO A 324 14.97 -6.85 -17.00
N ASP A 325 14.24 -5.79 -16.65
CA ASP A 325 13.10 -5.87 -15.73
C ASP A 325 11.81 -6.37 -16.42
N ILE A 326 11.78 -6.51 -17.76
CA ILE A 326 10.65 -7.06 -18.51
C ILE A 326 10.21 -8.44 -18.00
N LYS A 327 11.15 -9.25 -17.51
CA LYS A 327 10.91 -10.58 -16.96
C LYS A 327 9.95 -10.58 -15.77
N PHE A 328 9.92 -9.49 -14.99
CA PHE A 328 9.06 -9.36 -13.83
C PHE A 328 7.59 -9.17 -14.19
N LEU A 329 7.24 -8.84 -15.43
CA LEU A 329 5.85 -8.76 -15.88
C LEU A 329 5.16 -10.13 -16.01
N ALA A 330 5.89 -11.24 -15.99
CA ALA A 330 5.33 -12.58 -16.18
C ALA A 330 4.17 -12.91 -15.21
N PRO A 331 4.27 -12.72 -13.89
CA PRO A 331 3.15 -12.99 -12.97
C PRO A 331 1.89 -12.17 -13.28
N LEU A 332 2.05 -10.93 -13.75
CA LEU A 332 0.90 -10.10 -14.12
C LEU A 332 0.23 -10.58 -15.39
N LYS A 333 1.02 -11.09 -16.35
CA LYS A 333 0.49 -11.74 -17.58
C LYS A 333 -0.34 -12.96 -17.24
N ASP A 334 0.14 -13.78 -16.30
CA ASP A 334 -0.56 -14.99 -15.86
C ASP A 334 -1.90 -14.63 -15.16
N ILE A 335 -1.89 -13.64 -14.28
CA ILE A 335 -3.10 -13.12 -13.60
C ILE A 335 -4.11 -12.63 -14.65
N LEU A 336 -3.66 -11.82 -15.61
CA LEU A 336 -4.53 -11.25 -16.65
C LEU A 336 -5.10 -12.34 -17.58
N ALA A 337 -4.25 -13.28 -18.03
CA ALA A 337 -4.67 -14.37 -18.91
C ALA A 337 -5.71 -15.28 -18.28
N ASN A 338 -5.58 -15.56 -16.98
CA ASN A 338 -6.51 -16.39 -16.23
C ASN A 338 -7.70 -15.60 -15.66
N ARG A 339 -7.67 -14.28 -15.68
CA ARG A 339 -8.62 -13.37 -15.00
C ARG A 339 -8.80 -13.67 -13.49
N LYS A 340 -7.84 -14.36 -12.87
CA LYS A 340 -7.90 -14.81 -11.48
C LYS A 340 -6.94 -13.99 -10.61
N THR A 341 -7.48 -13.31 -9.61
CA THR A 341 -6.72 -12.55 -8.60
C THR A 341 -6.62 -13.36 -7.31
N LYS A 342 -5.83 -12.89 -6.34
CA LYS A 342 -5.75 -13.53 -5.01
C LYS A 342 -7.12 -13.56 -4.31
N SER A 343 -7.98 -12.56 -4.52
CA SER A 343 -9.34 -12.55 -3.94
C SER A 343 -10.17 -13.76 -4.36
N HIS A 344 -10.07 -14.22 -5.59
CA HIS A 344 -10.78 -15.43 -6.04
C HIS A 344 -10.33 -16.66 -5.25
N GLN A 345 -9.02 -16.79 -4.98
CA GLN A 345 -8.49 -17.88 -4.15
C GLN A 345 -8.97 -17.79 -2.71
N LEU A 346 -9.01 -16.56 -2.13
CA LEU A 346 -9.49 -16.34 -0.77
C LEU A 346 -10.98 -16.65 -0.65
N ILE A 347 -11.79 -16.30 -1.64
CA ILE A 347 -13.23 -16.62 -1.70
C ILE A 347 -13.42 -18.14 -1.73
N GLU A 348 -12.74 -18.85 -2.64
CA GLU A 348 -12.81 -20.30 -2.75
C GLU A 348 -12.36 -21.00 -1.45
N MET A 349 -11.28 -20.53 -0.84
CA MET A 349 -10.80 -21.05 0.44
C MET A 349 -11.82 -20.83 1.56
N PHE A 350 -12.43 -19.64 1.63
CA PHE A 350 -13.44 -19.32 2.64
C PHE A 350 -14.71 -20.18 2.46
N GLU A 351 -15.17 -20.39 1.25
CA GLU A 351 -16.31 -21.27 0.95
C GLU A 351 -16.08 -22.72 1.44
N ASN A 352 -14.82 -23.18 1.38
CA ASN A 352 -14.43 -24.51 1.86
C ASN A 352 -14.21 -24.59 3.37
N LEU A 353 -13.73 -23.51 4.02
CA LEU A 353 -13.32 -23.51 5.43
C LEU A 353 -14.37 -22.90 6.36
N GLY A 354 -15.23 -22.03 5.88
CA GLY A 354 -16.27 -21.35 6.65
C GLY A 354 -15.77 -20.35 7.71
N SER A 355 -14.48 -19.99 7.67
CA SER A 355 -13.86 -19.05 8.62
C SER A 355 -12.86 -18.15 7.93
N ILE A 356 -12.96 -16.85 8.21
CA ILE A 356 -12.04 -15.83 7.67
C ILE A 356 -10.63 -16.08 8.22
N GLU A 357 -10.49 -16.27 9.54
CA GLU A 357 -9.19 -16.50 10.17
C GLU A 357 -8.51 -17.76 9.63
N GLU A 358 -9.22 -18.87 9.49
CA GLU A 358 -8.65 -20.10 8.91
C GLU A 358 -8.27 -19.91 7.44
N THR A 359 -8.97 -19.03 6.72
CA THR A 359 -8.62 -18.68 5.34
C THR A 359 -7.33 -17.86 5.29
N ILE A 360 -7.28 -16.75 6.03
CA ILE A 360 -6.13 -15.83 5.96
C ILE A 360 -4.88 -16.40 6.64
N LYS A 361 -5.01 -17.30 7.62
CA LYS A 361 -3.91 -18.03 8.26
C LYS A 361 -3.06 -18.82 7.27
N ARG A 362 -3.62 -19.20 6.12
CA ARG A 362 -2.95 -20.01 5.08
C ARG A 362 -2.33 -19.16 3.97
N THR A 363 -2.24 -17.85 4.12
CA THR A 363 -1.81 -16.96 3.05
C THR A 363 -0.29 -16.86 2.93
N TYR A 364 0.43 -16.68 4.01
CA TYR A 364 1.89 -16.62 4.03
C TYR A 364 2.49 -18.01 4.41
N VAL A 365 2.26 -19.00 3.60
CA VAL A 365 2.79 -20.37 3.82
C VAL A 365 4.11 -20.57 3.08
#